data_38178ac73715524155240910c36295c7
#
_entry.id   38178ac73715524155240910c36295c7
#
_cell.length_a   1.000
_cell.length_b   1.000
_cell.length_c   1.000
_cell.angle_alpha   90.00
_cell.angle_beta   90.00
_cell.angle_gamma   90.00
#
_symmetry.space_group_name_H-M   'P 1'
#
loop_
_entity.id
_entity.type
_entity.pdbx_description
1 polymer ?
#
loop_
_entity_poly.entity_id
_entity_poly.type
_entity_poly.pdbx_seq_one_letter_code
_entity_poly.pdbx_strand_id
1 'polypeptide(L)'
;MKKVFAIVLLLVAITAKATDFTDVSVTVSGMTTTFDNGKLLIKIDSNGRVNSIKFNKSHELLASNGVYFDYTTANGNQGLSPSKVEVIKNTPEMCEVLYSATSGNTIFQQGYIVRKNVAGIYTYVIATGTSTSASEPIKEARVCTRLVSDMLNGYVDYRMNGKIPSNSEMTEAEKTENTVQDATYYLSDGSIYTKYNWANYVERDTVHGLSNGYYGLWNIPVSYEWLNGGPERQELMVHATSKSPITIQMLQGEHFGGQAMVLNDGEKKLYGPFLIYTNYNSPTITGPILNAQRRALTERDDWPYQWFDNDLYPKERGTVSGHLSVTTGQRNDKVRVILAQEKGVDPMRQVHGYQFWTTTDENGDFVIKNVRPGNYFLYAYAQAGDVTDMLQVNDIMVTEGEQSLGTIEWTPTKYTNLLWMIGENNRRSDEFCMSDTVRQYGLWKLVPQNLTYTIGMSDPKKDWYYAQCQKDGTWTIKFNLDQTYAGTAALTASLAGCTGTGTTVTVAVNGTTRATWKPGINDAGIYRSAVNSGFHHLQTCTFPASSLKNGSNTITLKMTGNGSNGGFMYDCLKLEAGDIVTAVNGVIADETVKNSPKIKKIIKGNQLLIETANGIFTAVGAQVK
;
A
#
# COMPACT_ATOMS: atom_id res chain seq x y z
N MET A 1 16.55 74.27 21.71
CA MET A 1 16.43 73.93 20.30
C MET A 1 17.09 72.55 20.12
N LYS A 2 16.30 71.49 20.15
CA LYS A 2 16.78 70.11 19.88
C LYS A 2 16.41 69.75 18.43
N LYS A 3 17.43 69.57 17.59
CA LYS A 3 17.24 69.10 16.20
C LYS A 3 17.02 67.57 16.21
N VAL A 4 15.84 67.17 15.77
CA VAL A 4 15.51 65.78 15.50
C VAL A 4 15.96 65.44 14.06
N PHE A 5 16.91 64.58 13.90
CA PHE A 5 17.26 64.00 12.60
C PHE A 5 16.34 62.81 12.32
N ALA A 6 15.45 62.93 11.34
CA ALA A 6 14.69 61.81 10.81
C ALA A 6 15.50 61.09 9.75
N ILE A 7 15.91 59.84 10.03
CA ILE A 7 16.50 58.95 9.03
C ILE A 7 15.33 58.28 8.31
N VAL A 8 15.12 58.64 7.05
CA VAL A 8 14.21 57.91 6.14
C VAL A 8 14.95 56.70 5.61
N LEU A 9 14.63 55.51 6.12
CA LEU A 9 15.07 54.26 5.53
C LEU A 9 14.23 53.99 4.28
N LEU A 10 14.83 54.16 3.12
CA LEU A 10 14.24 53.73 1.84
C LEU A 10 14.34 52.21 1.72
N LEU A 11 13.32 51.47 2.11
CA LEU A 11 13.19 50.05 1.77
C LEU A 11 12.90 49.95 0.27
N VAL A 12 13.93 49.66 -0.52
CA VAL A 12 13.74 49.18 -1.89
C VAL A 12 13.27 47.73 -1.81
N ALA A 13 11.95 47.53 -1.82
CA ALA A 13 11.38 46.23 -2.05
C ALA A 13 11.67 45.85 -3.50
N ILE A 14 12.69 45.01 -3.72
CA ILE A 14 12.87 44.31 -5.01
C ILE A 14 11.72 43.28 -5.07
N THR A 15 10.59 43.68 -5.61
CA THR A 15 9.55 42.73 -6.02
C THR A 15 10.08 41.99 -7.23
N ALA A 16 10.66 40.81 -7.02
CA ALA A 16 10.91 39.90 -8.12
C ALA A 16 9.54 39.65 -8.79
N LYS A 17 9.32 40.19 -9.98
CA LYS A 17 8.13 39.93 -10.78
C LYS A 17 8.04 38.41 -10.96
N ALA A 18 6.92 37.81 -10.53
CA ALA A 18 6.65 36.41 -10.85
C ALA A 18 6.70 36.28 -12.38
N THR A 19 7.53 35.34 -12.86
CA THR A 19 7.59 35.07 -14.32
C THR A 19 6.30 34.36 -14.72
N ASP A 20 5.72 34.77 -15.85
CA ASP A 20 4.56 34.12 -16.41
C ASP A 20 4.96 32.81 -17.13
N PHE A 21 4.00 31.93 -17.30
CA PHE A 21 4.20 30.78 -18.17
C PHE A 21 4.32 31.23 -19.63
N THR A 22 5.22 30.56 -20.36
CA THR A 22 5.39 30.72 -21.83
C THR A 22 5.15 29.38 -22.52
N ASP A 23 5.28 29.35 -23.82
CA ASP A 23 5.38 28.10 -24.58
C ASP A 23 6.54 27.26 -24.05
N VAL A 24 6.35 25.96 -24.06
CA VAL A 24 7.39 25.03 -23.61
C VAL A 24 8.43 24.88 -24.70
N SER A 25 9.68 24.92 -24.30
CA SER A 25 10.80 24.60 -25.20
C SER A 25 11.67 23.51 -24.62
N VAL A 26 12.27 22.71 -25.49
CA VAL A 26 13.28 21.69 -25.14
C VAL A 26 14.50 21.85 -26.04
N THR A 27 15.66 21.77 -25.42
CA THR A 27 16.94 21.72 -26.12
C THR A 27 17.74 20.52 -25.65
N VAL A 28 18.16 19.67 -26.58
CA VAL A 28 19.03 18.50 -26.30
C VAL A 28 20.39 18.74 -26.92
N SER A 29 21.44 18.55 -26.11
CA SER A 29 22.84 18.67 -26.55
C SER A 29 23.63 17.45 -26.05
N GLY A 30 23.96 16.54 -26.95
CA GLY A 30 24.48 15.23 -26.57
C GLY A 30 23.47 14.48 -25.70
N MET A 31 23.85 14.12 -24.49
CA MET A 31 22.99 13.46 -23.50
C MET A 31 22.34 14.42 -22.49
N THR A 32 22.55 15.74 -22.63
CA THR A 32 21.97 16.73 -21.72
C THR A 32 20.72 17.36 -22.30
N THR A 33 19.74 17.68 -21.43
CA THR A 33 18.49 18.30 -21.83
C THR A 33 18.22 19.57 -21.00
N THR A 34 17.62 20.57 -21.64
CA THR A 34 17.11 21.75 -20.94
C THR A 34 15.66 21.99 -21.38
N PHE A 35 14.75 22.12 -20.42
CA PHE A 35 13.37 22.58 -20.62
C PHE A 35 13.20 23.99 -20.05
N ASP A 36 12.35 24.76 -20.73
CA ASP A 36 11.89 26.07 -20.27
C ASP A 36 10.40 26.23 -20.60
N ASN A 37 9.57 26.57 -19.60
CA ASN A 37 8.16 26.91 -19.78
C ASN A 37 7.82 28.30 -19.28
N GLY A 38 8.82 29.18 -19.17
CA GLY A 38 8.69 30.52 -18.58
C GLY A 38 8.76 30.53 -17.06
N LYS A 39 8.05 29.63 -16.40
CA LYS A 39 8.00 29.51 -14.93
C LYS A 39 9.17 28.71 -14.36
N LEU A 40 9.53 27.63 -15.02
CA LEU A 40 10.61 26.72 -14.64
C LEU A 40 11.68 26.67 -15.71
N LEU A 41 12.94 26.68 -15.27
CA LEU A 41 14.09 26.27 -16.06
C LEU A 41 14.61 24.95 -15.47
N ILE A 42 14.53 23.88 -16.25
CA ILE A 42 14.86 22.53 -15.80
C ILE A 42 16.03 22.00 -16.63
N LYS A 43 17.06 21.46 -15.96
CA LYS A 43 18.21 20.85 -16.63
C LYS A 43 18.38 19.41 -16.24
N ILE A 44 18.67 18.57 -17.22
CA ILE A 44 18.95 17.14 -17.06
C ILE A 44 20.39 16.89 -17.54
N ASP A 45 21.17 16.20 -16.71
CA ASP A 45 22.55 15.86 -17.01
C ASP A 45 22.67 14.63 -17.93
N SER A 46 23.90 14.27 -18.28
CA SER A 46 24.19 13.11 -19.15
C SER A 46 23.86 11.76 -18.52
N ASN A 47 23.62 11.70 -17.22
CA ASN A 47 23.18 10.50 -16.52
C ASN A 47 21.64 10.40 -16.45
N GLY A 48 20.90 11.27 -17.14
CA GLY A 48 19.45 11.31 -17.10
C GLY A 48 18.87 11.85 -15.78
N ARG A 49 19.66 12.57 -14.96
CA ARG A 49 19.24 13.15 -13.69
C ARG A 49 18.82 14.59 -13.89
N VAL A 50 17.66 14.99 -13.36
CA VAL A 50 17.31 16.40 -13.30
C VAL A 50 18.19 17.06 -12.24
N ASN A 51 19.25 17.70 -12.66
CA ASN A 51 20.25 18.30 -11.77
C ASN A 51 19.97 19.77 -11.40
N SER A 52 18.96 20.38 -11.99
CA SER A 52 18.49 21.74 -11.66
C SER A 52 17.02 21.92 -11.97
N ILE A 53 16.26 22.44 -11.03
CA ILE A 53 14.92 23.01 -11.20
C ILE A 53 14.94 24.42 -10.62
N LYS A 54 14.97 25.44 -11.48
CA LYS A 54 14.91 26.82 -11.06
C LYS A 54 13.50 27.38 -11.19
N PHE A 55 12.87 27.62 -10.03
CA PHE A 55 11.58 28.30 -9.96
C PHE A 55 11.74 29.80 -10.29
N ASN A 56 10.84 30.34 -11.08
CA ASN A 56 10.97 31.69 -11.66
C ASN A 56 12.34 31.91 -12.32
N LYS A 57 12.95 30.84 -12.89
CA LYS A 57 14.26 30.81 -13.56
C LYS A 57 15.45 31.28 -12.71
N SER A 58 15.26 31.49 -11.42
CA SER A 58 16.28 32.04 -10.51
C SER A 58 16.54 31.19 -9.26
N HIS A 59 15.48 30.72 -8.58
CA HIS A 59 15.59 30.03 -7.31
C HIS A 59 15.76 28.53 -7.52
N GLU A 60 16.92 27.98 -7.18
CA GLU A 60 17.23 26.56 -7.27
C GLU A 60 16.54 25.77 -6.15
N LEU A 61 15.89 24.67 -6.50
CA LEU A 61 15.19 23.80 -5.55
C LEU A 61 15.94 22.51 -5.25
N LEU A 62 16.87 22.12 -6.12
CA LEU A 62 17.53 20.83 -6.03
C LEU A 62 18.94 20.93 -5.45
N ALA A 63 19.32 19.94 -4.64
CA ALA A 63 20.70 19.69 -4.28
C ALA A 63 21.43 18.95 -5.42
N SER A 64 22.74 18.76 -5.29
CA SER A 64 23.51 17.87 -6.16
C SER A 64 22.85 16.49 -6.23
N ASN A 65 22.84 15.86 -7.38
CA ASN A 65 22.13 14.63 -7.75
C ASN A 65 20.63 14.81 -8.05
N GLY A 66 19.96 15.85 -7.62
CA GLY A 66 18.61 16.27 -8.00
C GLY A 66 17.58 15.16 -8.03
N VAL A 67 16.80 15.05 -9.15
CA VAL A 67 15.84 13.98 -9.38
C VAL A 67 16.51 12.86 -10.16
N TYR A 68 16.42 11.63 -9.64
CA TYR A 68 17.02 10.47 -10.30
C TYR A 68 16.19 9.20 -10.03
N PHE A 69 16.23 8.30 -10.99
CA PHE A 69 15.76 6.92 -10.82
C PHE A 69 16.92 6.05 -10.32
N ASP A 70 16.66 5.27 -9.28
CA ASP A 70 17.53 4.19 -8.85
C ASP A 70 16.75 2.90 -8.59
N TYR A 71 17.46 1.78 -8.61
CA TYR A 71 16.90 0.46 -8.35
C TYR A 71 17.93 -0.42 -7.64
N THR A 72 17.45 -1.41 -6.89
CA THR A 72 18.29 -2.34 -6.12
C THR A 72 18.07 -3.76 -6.61
N THR A 73 19.18 -4.44 -6.92
CA THR A 73 19.22 -5.88 -7.25
C THR A 73 20.13 -6.61 -6.27
N ALA A 74 20.48 -7.86 -6.55
CA ALA A 74 21.51 -8.59 -5.79
C ALA A 74 22.86 -7.89 -5.83
N ASN A 75 23.14 -7.13 -6.89
CA ASN A 75 24.39 -6.36 -7.08
C ASN A 75 24.40 -5.00 -6.37
N GLY A 76 23.41 -4.73 -5.52
CA GLY A 76 23.27 -3.48 -4.76
C GLY A 76 22.44 -2.42 -5.48
N ASN A 77 22.53 -1.19 -4.96
CA ASN A 77 21.79 -0.04 -5.51
C ASN A 77 22.51 0.52 -6.75
N GLN A 78 21.76 0.74 -7.81
CA GLN A 78 22.23 1.23 -9.10
C GLN A 78 21.36 2.40 -9.55
N GLY A 79 21.95 3.36 -10.26
CA GLY A 79 21.23 4.45 -10.92
C GLY A 79 21.04 4.17 -12.42
N LEU A 80 20.16 4.95 -13.05
CA LEU A 80 20.08 4.96 -14.50
C LEU A 80 21.44 5.39 -15.09
N SER A 81 21.95 4.64 -16.03
CA SER A 81 23.16 4.97 -16.80
C SER A 81 22.81 4.96 -18.30
N PRO A 82 22.13 6.00 -18.78
CA PRO A 82 21.54 5.98 -20.11
C PRO A 82 22.62 6.07 -21.20
N SER A 83 22.40 5.29 -22.25
CA SER A 83 23.21 5.34 -23.48
C SER A 83 22.51 6.11 -24.61
N LYS A 84 21.25 6.51 -24.41
CA LYS A 84 20.42 7.18 -25.40
C LYS A 84 19.47 8.17 -24.75
N VAL A 85 19.24 9.31 -25.43
CA VAL A 85 18.15 10.24 -25.15
C VAL A 85 17.40 10.52 -26.45
N GLU A 86 16.08 10.55 -26.37
CA GLU A 86 15.18 10.83 -27.50
C GLU A 86 14.23 11.95 -27.14
N VAL A 87 13.98 12.86 -28.08
CA VAL A 87 12.89 13.83 -27.99
C VAL A 87 11.64 13.16 -28.53
N ILE A 88 10.72 12.81 -27.63
CA ILE A 88 9.47 12.11 -27.98
C ILE A 88 8.43 13.12 -28.49
N LYS A 89 8.36 14.30 -27.83
CA LYS A 89 7.43 15.36 -28.18
C LYS A 89 8.10 16.73 -28.03
N ASN A 90 7.84 17.61 -28.99
CA ASN A 90 8.33 18.98 -28.95
C ASN A 90 7.27 19.90 -29.55
N THR A 91 6.40 20.43 -28.71
CA THR A 91 5.32 21.35 -29.07
C THR A 91 5.28 22.52 -28.10
N PRO A 92 4.66 23.67 -28.46
CA PRO A 92 4.48 24.80 -27.53
C PRO A 92 3.75 24.44 -26.23
N GLU A 93 2.88 23.42 -26.27
CA GLU A 93 2.06 23.02 -25.12
C GLU A 93 2.76 21.98 -24.26
N MET A 94 3.66 21.16 -24.84
CA MET A 94 4.29 20.05 -24.15
C MET A 94 5.57 19.58 -24.84
N CYS A 95 6.61 19.36 -24.05
CA CYS A 95 7.83 18.72 -24.50
C CYS A 95 8.11 17.48 -23.65
N GLU A 96 8.62 16.41 -24.29
CA GLU A 96 8.92 15.12 -23.68
C GLU A 96 10.26 14.58 -24.18
N VAL A 97 11.07 14.05 -23.26
CA VAL A 97 12.30 13.30 -23.58
C VAL A 97 12.30 11.96 -22.87
N LEU A 98 12.96 10.98 -23.48
CA LEU A 98 13.09 9.62 -22.96
C LEU A 98 14.57 9.22 -22.91
N TYR A 99 15.06 8.90 -21.72
CA TYR A 99 16.40 8.35 -21.46
C TYR A 99 16.31 6.84 -21.35
N SER A 100 17.18 6.11 -22.05
CA SER A 100 17.18 4.64 -22.07
C SER A 100 18.53 4.07 -21.64
N ALA A 101 18.48 3.04 -20.76
CA ALA A 101 19.63 2.30 -20.26
C ALA A 101 19.34 0.79 -20.27
N THR A 102 20.38 -0.01 -20.56
CA THR A 102 20.32 -1.47 -20.41
C THR A 102 21.13 -1.87 -19.17
N SER A 103 20.53 -2.66 -18.31
CA SER A 103 21.18 -3.22 -17.12
C SER A 103 20.90 -4.72 -17.04
N GLY A 104 21.90 -5.53 -17.34
CA GLY A 104 21.73 -6.98 -17.46
C GLY A 104 20.63 -7.32 -18.45
N ASN A 105 19.64 -8.09 -18.01
CA ASN A 105 18.49 -8.51 -18.82
C ASN A 105 17.29 -7.56 -18.69
N THR A 106 17.49 -6.31 -18.32
CA THR A 106 16.42 -5.33 -18.17
C THR A 106 16.80 -4.03 -18.90
N ILE A 107 15.87 -3.50 -19.69
CA ILE A 107 15.95 -2.13 -20.19
C ILE A 107 15.11 -1.26 -19.27
N PHE A 108 15.73 -0.20 -18.75
CA PHE A 108 15.04 0.86 -18.03
C PHE A 108 14.98 2.12 -18.92
N GLN A 109 13.80 2.72 -18.97
CA GLN A 109 13.59 3.99 -19.65
C GLN A 109 12.94 4.96 -18.66
N GLN A 110 13.50 6.15 -18.54
CA GLN A 110 12.92 7.23 -17.75
C GLN A 110 12.50 8.38 -18.64
N GLY A 111 11.22 8.68 -18.65
CA GLY A 111 10.64 9.80 -19.38
C GLY A 111 10.45 11.03 -18.51
N TYR A 112 10.63 12.19 -19.10
CA TYR A 112 10.39 13.49 -18.51
C TYR A 112 9.53 14.36 -19.40
N ILE A 113 8.46 14.94 -18.83
CA ILE A 113 7.49 15.75 -19.57
C ILE A 113 7.31 17.08 -18.85
N VAL A 114 7.44 18.17 -19.61
CA VAL A 114 7.11 19.52 -19.14
C VAL A 114 5.95 20.05 -19.96
N ARG A 115 4.95 20.57 -19.26
CA ARG A 115 3.74 21.13 -19.89
C ARG A 115 3.62 22.62 -19.64
N LYS A 116 3.00 23.31 -20.59
CA LYS A 116 2.59 24.70 -20.43
C LYS A 116 1.62 24.84 -19.27
N ASN A 117 1.71 25.91 -18.51
CA ASN A 117 0.87 26.21 -17.36
C ASN A 117 1.00 25.24 -16.16
N VAL A 118 2.02 24.36 -16.14
CA VAL A 118 2.31 23.48 -15.03
C VAL A 118 3.67 23.83 -14.42
N ALA A 119 3.66 24.20 -13.14
CA ALA A 119 4.89 24.47 -12.39
C ALA A 119 5.47 23.16 -11.85
N GLY A 120 5.85 22.24 -12.75
CA GLY A 120 6.36 20.93 -12.37
C GLY A 120 6.87 20.16 -13.58
N ILE A 121 7.39 18.98 -13.30
CA ILE A 121 7.84 18.01 -14.29
C ILE A 121 7.14 16.69 -14.00
N TYR A 122 6.50 16.12 -15.02
CA TYR A 122 6.02 14.74 -14.92
C TYR A 122 7.17 13.80 -15.26
N THR A 123 7.18 12.66 -14.59
CA THR A 123 8.13 11.58 -14.88
C THR A 123 7.44 10.23 -14.84
N TYR A 124 7.96 9.31 -15.62
CA TYR A 124 7.55 7.91 -15.65
C TYR A 124 8.76 7.01 -15.88
N VAL A 125 8.64 5.75 -15.52
CA VAL A 125 9.66 4.74 -15.77
C VAL A 125 9.02 3.55 -16.48
N ILE A 126 9.71 3.01 -17.50
CA ILE A 126 9.35 1.74 -18.13
C ILE A 126 10.49 0.75 -17.83
N ALA A 127 10.13 -0.41 -17.33
CA ALA A 127 11.02 -1.56 -17.18
C ALA A 127 10.61 -2.64 -18.19
N THR A 128 11.58 -3.18 -18.94
CA THR A 128 11.36 -4.22 -19.98
C THR A 128 12.34 -5.36 -19.76
N GLY A 129 11.84 -6.59 -19.62
CA GLY A 129 12.65 -7.81 -19.65
C GLY A 129 13.11 -8.12 -21.09
N THR A 130 14.36 -8.55 -21.26
CA THR A 130 14.98 -8.74 -22.59
C THR A 130 15.61 -10.11 -22.79
N SER A 131 15.29 -11.09 -21.97
CA SER A 131 15.90 -12.42 -22.07
C SER A 131 14.91 -13.51 -21.67
N THR A 132 15.04 -14.67 -22.32
CA THR A 132 14.34 -15.90 -21.93
C THR A 132 14.76 -16.42 -20.55
N SER A 133 15.94 -16.01 -20.07
CA SER A 133 16.30 -16.14 -18.65
C SER A 133 15.70 -14.99 -17.89
N ALA A 134 15.05 -15.27 -16.75
CA ALA A 134 14.45 -14.26 -15.90
C ALA A 134 15.46 -13.14 -15.58
N SER A 135 14.98 -11.91 -15.49
CA SER A 135 15.79 -10.76 -15.04
C SER A 135 16.27 -10.99 -13.60
N GLU A 136 17.33 -10.27 -13.22
CA GLU A 136 17.68 -10.23 -11.79
C GLU A 136 16.52 -9.64 -10.99
N PRO A 137 16.20 -10.21 -9.81
CA PRO A 137 15.13 -9.68 -8.97
C PRO A 137 15.37 -8.20 -8.59
N ILE A 138 14.43 -7.35 -8.95
CA ILE A 138 14.40 -5.93 -8.59
C ILE A 138 13.70 -5.81 -7.24
N LYS A 139 14.48 -5.56 -6.19
CA LYS A 139 13.97 -5.45 -4.81
C LYS A 139 13.36 -4.11 -4.52
N GLU A 140 13.96 -3.07 -5.06
CA GLU A 140 13.53 -1.69 -4.90
C GLU A 140 13.73 -0.95 -6.21
N ALA A 141 12.78 -0.09 -6.57
CA ALA A 141 12.90 0.89 -7.64
C ALA A 141 12.17 2.16 -7.23
N ARG A 142 12.79 3.32 -7.40
CA ARG A 142 12.24 4.58 -6.92
C ARG A 142 12.74 5.77 -7.73
N VAL A 143 11.96 6.84 -7.72
CA VAL A 143 12.41 8.16 -8.13
C VAL A 143 12.65 9.00 -6.88
N CYS A 144 13.90 9.36 -6.66
CA CYS A 144 14.33 10.17 -5.52
C CYS A 144 14.53 11.61 -5.96
N THR A 145 14.12 12.56 -5.13
CA THR A 145 14.35 14.00 -5.33
C THR A 145 15.13 14.54 -4.15
N ARG A 146 16.38 14.96 -4.38
CA ARG A 146 17.24 15.61 -3.39
C ARG A 146 17.09 17.12 -3.48
N LEU A 147 16.79 17.74 -2.35
CA LEU A 147 16.46 19.15 -2.25
C LEU A 147 17.55 19.96 -1.58
N VAL A 148 17.54 21.27 -1.79
CA VAL A 148 18.44 22.20 -1.07
C VAL A 148 18.24 22.08 0.44
N SER A 149 19.28 22.40 1.20
CA SER A 149 19.40 22.07 2.63
C SER A 149 18.39 22.74 3.56
N ASP A 150 17.70 23.78 3.11
CA ASP A 150 16.67 24.49 3.89
C ASP A 150 15.26 23.93 3.71
N MET A 151 15.06 22.97 2.83
CA MET A 151 13.76 22.31 2.59
C MET A 151 13.49 21.25 3.69
N LEU A 152 13.20 21.72 4.89
CA LEU A 152 13.14 20.86 6.09
C LEU A 152 11.72 20.64 6.63
N ASN A 153 10.68 21.24 6.05
CA ASN A 153 9.31 21.01 6.47
C ASN A 153 8.71 19.88 5.62
N GLY A 154 8.68 18.67 6.18
CA GLY A 154 8.14 17.49 5.54
C GLY A 154 6.62 17.39 5.71
N TYR A 155 5.99 16.79 4.72
CA TYR A 155 4.58 16.40 4.77
C TYR A 155 4.41 15.03 4.11
N VAL A 156 3.76 14.13 4.81
CA VAL A 156 3.35 12.81 4.32
C VAL A 156 1.82 12.67 4.40
N ASP A 157 1.25 13.00 5.56
CA ASP A 157 -0.19 13.15 5.77
C ASP A 157 -0.48 14.12 6.94
N TYR A 158 -1.74 14.26 7.33
CA TYR A 158 -2.16 15.16 8.41
C TYR A 158 -1.58 14.75 9.78
N ARG A 159 -1.17 13.49 9.97
CA ARG A 159 -0.58 12.99 11.22
C ARG A 159 0.94 13.06 11.21
N MET A 160 1.56 12.92 10.02
CA MET A 160 3.02 12.93 9.86
C MET A 160 3.44 14.10 8.98
N ASN A 161 3.66 15.21 9.62
CA ASN A 161 4.15 16.47 9.02
C ASN A 161 4.99 17.23 10.04
N GLY A 162 5.80 18.15 9.57
CA GLY A 162 6.64 18.98 10.42
C GLY A 162 8.10 19.00 10.01
N LYS A 163 8.96 19.38 10.93
CA LYS A 163 10.38 19.55 10.65
C LYS A 163 11.11 18.21 10.68
N ILE A 164 11.92 17.95 9.65
CA ILE A 164 12.89 16.86 9.63
C ILE A 164 14.27 17.39 10.07
N PRO A 165 15.20 16.51 10.53
CA PRO A 165 16.55 16.92 10.87
C PRO A 165 17.28 17.58 9.70
N SER A 166 18.08 18.58 10.01
CA SER A 166 18.97 19.24 9.05
C SER A 166 20.15 18.35 8.64
N ASN A 167 20.84 18.71 7.55
CA ASN A 167 22.03 17.99 7.11
C ASN A 167 23.13 17.93 8.17
N SER A 168 23.32 18.98 8.96
CA SER A 168 24.30 19.01 10.05
C SER A 168 23.91 18.07 11.20
N GLU A 169 22.65 18.07 11.62
CA GLU A 169 22.14 17.13 12.63
C GLU A 169 22.31 15.68 12.15
N MET A 170 21.99 15.41 10.88
CA MET A 170 22.17 14.07 10.30
C MET A 170 23.64 13.69 10.16
N THR A 171 24.56 14.63 9.87
CA THR A 171 26.00 14.36 9.83
C THR A 171 26.51 13.87 11.19
N GLU A 172 26.05 14.44 12.28
CA GLU A 172 26.39 13.96 13.62
C GLU A 172 25.69 12.62 13.94
N ALA A 173 24.43 12.46 13.55
CA ALA A 173 23.64 11.27 13.84
C ALA A 173 24.08 10.03 13.04
N GLU A 174 24.63 10.19 11.84
CA GLU A 174 25.14 9.08 11.00
C GLU A 174 26.48 8.49 11.48
N LYS A 175 27.09 9.03 12.55
CA LYS A 175 28.25 8.40 13.17
C LYS A 175 27.87 7.04 13.76
N THR A 176 28.81 6.09 13.73
CA THR A 176 28.55 4.69 14.14
C THR A 176 27.95 4.57 15.55
N GLU A 177 28.45 5.35 16.50
CA GLU A 177 27.95 5.36 17.88
C GLU A 177 26.52 5.85 18.05
N ASN A 178 26.02 6.64 17.09
CA ASN A 178 24.68 7.17 17.09
C ASN A 178 23.68 6.34 16.25
N THR A 179 24.16 5.32 15.55
CA THR A 179 23.31 4.45 14.74
C THR A 179 22.63 3.42 15.63
N VAL A 180 21.29 3.43 15.59
CA VAL A 180 20.44 2.50 16.35
C VAL A 180 20.13 1.25 15.54
N GLN A 181 19.75 1.45 14.27
CA GLN A 181 19.46 0.42 13.27
C GLN A 181 19.43 1.06 11.87
N ASP A 182 19.06 0.31 10.83
CA ASP A 182 18.94 0.82 9.47
C ASP A 182 18.20 2.16 9.43
N ALA A 183 18.92 3.21 8.98
CA ALA A 183 18.44 4.59 8.86
C ALA A 183 17.65 5.12 10.08
N THR A 184 18.12 4.76 11.27
CA THR A 184 17.56 5.16 12.56
C THR A 184 18.70 5.58 13.49
N TYR A 185 18.62 6.77 14.06
CA TYR A 185 19.74 7.43 14.71
C TYR A 185 19.31 8.18 15.97
N TYR A 186 20.20 8.28 16.96
CA TYR A 186 20.06 9.25 18.04
C TYR A 186 20.49 10.64 17.56
N LEU A 187 19.64 11.63 17.77
CA LEU A 187 19.97 13.03 17.55
C LEU A 187 20.65 13.62 18.80
N SER A 188 21.28 14.81 18.65
CA SER A 188 22.00 15.48 19.72
C SER A 188 21.15 15.88 20.92
N ASP A 189 19.85 16.05 20.73
CA ASP A 189 18.88 16.34 21.78
C ASP A 189 18.36 15.07 22.51
N GLY A 190 18.88 13.89 22.16
CA GLY A 190 18.46 12.60 22.70
C GLY A 190 17.22 12.00 22.06
N SER A 191 16.59 12.68 21.11
CA SER A 191 15.47 12.12 20.34
C SER A 191 15.98 11.11 19.32
N ILE A 192 15.04 10.28 18.79
CA ILE A 192 15.37 9.28 17.76
C ILE A 192 14.71 9.70 16.46
N TYR A 193 15.53 9.86 15.42
CA TYR A 193 15.06 9.98 14.05
C TYR A 193 15.13 8.65 13.33
N THR A 194 14.06 8.30 12.61
CA THR A 194 14.08 7.19 11.66
C THR A 194 13.32 7.57 10.38
N LYS A 195 13.87 7.21 9.22
CA LYS A 195 13.18 7.39 7.94
C LYS A 195 11.82 6.68 7.91
N TYR A 196 11.67 5.58 8.65
CA TYR A 196 10.46 4.77 8.66
C TYR A 196 9.25 5.45 9.31
N ASN A 197 9.47 6.50 10.08
CA ASN A 197 8.37 7.33 10.58
C ASN A 197 7.71 8.16 9.46
N TRP A 198 8.41 8.39 8.35
CA TRP A 198 7.99 9.20 7.21
C TRP A 198 7.46 8.34 6.04
N ALA A 199 6.65 7.35 6.36
CA ALA A 199 5.98 6.47 5.42
C ALA A 199 4.46 6.62 5.52
N ASN A 200 3.73 6.23 4.48
CA ASN A 200 2.27 6.23 4.49
C ASN A 200 1.70 5.06 3.65
N TYR A 201 0.40 4.81 3.83
CA TYR A 201 -0.35 3.93 2.95
C TYR A 201 -0.54 4.57 1.58
N VAL A 202 -0.37 3.78 0.53
CA VAL A 202 -0.51 4.27 -0.85
C VAL A 202 -1.94 4.75 -1.14
N GLU A 203 -2.95 4.13 -0.55
CA GLU A 203 -4.34 4.57 -0.72
C GLU A 203 -4.63 5.95 -0.11
N ARG A 204 -3.81 6.40 0.84
CA ARG A 204 -3.96 7.69 1.54
C ARG A 204 -3.05 8.77 0.98
N ASP A 205 -2.06 8.38 0.19
CA ASP A 205 -1.10 9.33 -0.37
C ASP A 205 -1.69 10.06 -1.57
N THR A 206 -1.97 11.31 -1.37
CA THR A 206 -2.41 12.22 -2.45
C THR A 206 -1.33 13.20 -2.85
N VAL A 207 -0.46 13.54 -1.91
CA VAL A 207 0.68 14.43 -2.09
C VAL A 207 1.62 14.28 -0.91
N HIS A 208 2.90 14.17 -1.18
CA HIS A 208 3.94 14.20 -0.15
C HIS A 208 5.17 14.98 -0.64
N GLY A 209 5.97 15.49 0.26
CA GLY A 209 7.17 16.25 -0.11
C GLY A 209 7.68 17.16 0.97
N LEU A 210 8.39 18.19 0.55
CA LEU A 210 9.16 19.07 1.42
C LEU A 210 9.01 20.55 1.04
N SER A 211 9.11 21.42 2.04
CA SER A 211 9.13 22.87 1.84
C SER A 211 10.07 23.57 2.82
N ASN A 212 10.41 24.83 2.53
CA ASN A 212 11.07 25.72 3.49
C ASN A 212 10.14 26.82 4.04
N GLY A 213 8.83 26.66 3.80
CA GLY A 213 7.81 27.64 4.15
C GLY A 213 7.48 28.64 3.04
N TYR A 214 8.41 28.91 2.13
CA TYR A 214 8.20 29.75 0.94
C TYR A 214 8.07 28.92 -0.33
N TYR A 215 9.01 28.03 -0.59
CA TYR A 215 9.03 27.12 -1.71
C TYR A 215 8.67 25.72 -1.26
N GLY A 216 8.00 24.98 -2.13
CA GLY A 216 7.70 23.57 -1.93
C GLY A 216 8.02 22.76 -3.16
N LEU A 217 8.38 21.49 -2.95
CA LEU A 217 8.48 20.48 -3.98
C LEU A 217 7.77 19.22 -3.50
N TRP A 218 6.86 18.72 -4.33
CA TRP A 218 5.85 17.75 -3.96
C TRP A 218 5.74 16.65 -5.01
N ASN A 219 5.73 15.39 -4.59
CA ASN A 219 5.27 14.29 -5.43
C ASN A 219 3.74 14.21 -5.36
N ILE A 220 3.11 14.15 -6.52
CA ILE A 220 1.65 13.99 -6.68
C ILE A 220 1.41 12.74 -7.51
N PRO A 221 1.27 11.57 -6.87
CA PRO A 221 0.84 10.35 -7.53
C PRO A 221 -0.68 10.37 -7.65
N VAL A 222 -1.19 10.43 -8.87
CA VAL A 222 -2.65 10.44 -9.12
C VAL A 222 -3.26 9.06 -9.07
N SER A 223 -2.44 8.04 -9.30
CA SER A 223 -2.79 6.63 -9.27
C SER A 223 -1.60 5.83 -8.76
N TYR A 224 -1.88 4.75 -8.08
CA TYR A 224 -0.91 3.73 -7.66
C TYR A 224 -1.15 2.39 -8.37
N GLU A 225 -1.81 2.40 -9.53
CA GLU A 225 -2.13 1.19 -10.28
C GLU A 225 -0.90 0.31 -10.58
N TRP A 226 0.27 0.92 -10.67
CA TRP A 226 1.55 0.24 -10.95
C TRP A 226 2.26 -0.31 -9.71
N LEU A 227 1.93 0.17 -8.51
CA LEU A 227 2.64 -0.23 -7.31
C LEU A 227 2.17 -1.62 -6.85
N ASN A 228 3.11 -2.48 -6.56
CA ASN A 228 2.82 -3.77 -5.97
C ASN A 228 2.30 -3.64 -4.53
N GLY A 229 1.45 -4.57 -4.11
CA GLY A 229 0.97 -4.69 -2.74
C GLY A 229 -0.39 -4.05 -2.44
N GLY A 230 -1.02 -3.42 -3.42
CA GLY A 230 -2.39 -2.90 -3.29
C GLY A 230 -2.57 -1.81 -2.24
N PRO A 231 -3.82 -1.57 -1.80
CA PRO A 231 -4.18 -0.41 -0.96
C PRO A 231 -3.57 -0.43 0.45
N GLU A 232 -3.34 -1.58 1.04
CA GLU A 232 -2.73 -1.73 2.37
C GLU A 232 -1.21 -1.57 2.35
N ARG A 233 -0.61 -1.40 1.18
CA ARG A 233 0.83 -1.17 1.02
C ARG A 233 1.25 0.13 1.67
N GLN A 234 2.37 0.08 2.40
CA GLN A 234 3.02 1.24 3.00
C GLN A 234 4.36 1.50 2.31
N GLU A 235 4.69 2.77 2.04
CA GLU A 235 5.94 3.15 1.39
C GLU A 235 6.57 4.39 2.02
N LEU A 236 7.90 4.49 1.89
CA LEU A 236 8.68 5.65 2.32
C LEU A 236 8.41 6.83 1.38
N MET A 237 8.29 8.03 1.96
CA MET A 237 7.94 9.23 1.21
C MET A 237 8.91 10.39 1.44
N VAL A 238 9.42 10.54 2.65
CA VAL A 238 10.34 11.62 3.03
C VAL A 238 11.50 11.05 3.83
N HIS A 239 12.69 11.61 3.66
CA HIS A 239 13.88 11.17 4.36
C HIS A 239 14.89 12.31 4.56
N ALA A 240 15.44 12.45 5.76
CA ALA A 240 16.58 13.31 6.05
C ALA A 240 17.89 12.53 5.89
N THR A 241 18.92 13.17 5.35
CA THR A 241 20.29 12.63 5.27
C THR A 241 21.32 13.72 5.54
N SER A 242 22.56 13.33 5.81
CA SER A 242 23.70 14.24 5.96
C SER A 242 24.00 15.07 4.69
N LYS A 243 23.50 14.64 3.52
CA LYS A 243 23.79 15.31 2.23
C LYS A 243 22.67 16.24 1.78
N SER A 244 21.40 15.84 2.00
CA SER A 244 20.24 16.59 1.55
C SER A 244 18.96 16.02 2.15
N PRO A 245 17.90 16.82 2.31
CA PRO A 245 16.54 16.32 2.45
C PRO A 245 16.10 15.59 1.15
N ILE A 246 15.28 14.56 1.28
CA ILE A 246 14.84 13.74 0.14
C ILE A 246 13.34 13.55 0.20
N THR A 247 12.66 13.67 -0.93
CA THR A 247 11.33 13.10 -1.15
C THR A 247 11.42 11.94 -2.14
N ILE A 248 10.62 10.90 -1.95
CA ILE A 248 10.76 9.61 -2.64
C ILE A 248 9.41 9.20 -3.21
N GLN A 249 9.37 8.95 -4.52
CA GLN A 249 8.26 8.21 -5.14
C GLN A 249 8.69 6.77 -5.34
N MET A 250 8.13 5.87 -4.53
CA MET A 250 8.38 4.44 -4.68
C MET A 250 7.65 3.89 -5.91
N LEU A 251 8.33 3.09 -6.69
CA LEU A 251 7.79 2.35 -7.85
C LEU A 251 7.70 0.86 -7.52
N GLN A 252 8.66 0.36 -6.76
CA GLN A 252 8.77 -1.00 -6.25
C GLN A 252 9.51 -0.93 -4.91
N GLY A 253 9.04 -1.61 -3.86
CA GLY A 253 9.71 -1.56 -2.58
C GLY A 253 9.58 -2.81 -1.72
N GLU A 254 10.55 -3.04 -0.85
CA GLU A 254 10.58 -4.14 0.13
C GLU A 254 10.53 -3.63 1.59
N HIS A 255 10.44 -2.33 1.82
CA HIS A 255 10.61 -1.75 3.16
C HIS A 255 9.60 -2.28 4.18
N PHE A 256 8.38 -2.56 3.76
CA PHE A 256 7.29 -3.07 4.60
C PHE A 256 6.72 -4.36 4.00
N GLY A 257 7.59 -5.23 3.50
CA GLY A 257 7.24 -6.56 3.02
C GLY A 257 6.86 -6.64 1.54
N GLY A 258 7.45 -5.88 0.63
CA GLY A 258 7.29 -6.08 -0.81
C GLY A 258 7.95 -7.37 -1.31
N GLN A 259 7.50 -7.86 -2.45
CA GLN A 259 8.17 -8.93 -3.19
C GLN A 259 9.10 -8.32 -4.23
N ALA A 260 10.23 -8.96 -4.48
CA ALA A 260 11.10 -8.58 -5.60
C ALA A 260 10.42 -8.93 -6.93
N MET A 261 10.50 -8.01 -7.89
CA MET A 261 9.95 -8.21 -9.23
C MET A 261 10.98 -8.87 -10.15
N VAL A 262 10.56 -9.86 -10.89
CA VAL A 262 11.35 -10.53 -11.94
C VAL A 262 10.59 -10.36 -13.26
N LEU A 263 11.18 -9.68 -14.23
CA LEU A 263 10.57 -9.48 -15.55
C LEU A 263 10.92 -10.65 -16.48
N ASN A 264 9.91 -11.16 -17.15
CA ASN A 264 10.07 -12.16 -18.22
C ASN A 264 10.48 -11.48 -19.53
N ASP A 265 10.90 -12.29 -20.53
CA ASP A 265 11.23 -11.76 -21.86
C ASP A 265 10.04 -11.07 -22.50
N GLY A 266 10.25 -9.84 -22.97
CA GLY A 266 9.22 -9.00 -23.56
C GLY A 266 8.22 -8.40 -22.59
N GLU A 267 8.24 -8.79 -21.29
CA GLU A 267 7.36 -8.18 -20.30
C GLU A 267 7.74 -6.71 -20.08
N LYS A 268 6.73 -5.84 -20.10
CA LYS A 268 6.90 -4.40 -19.91
C LYS A 268 5.99 -3.91 -18.79
N LYS A 269 6.52 -3.05 -17.94
CA LYS A 269 5.74 -2.37 -16.91
C LYS A 269 6.03 -0.87 -16.94
N LEU A 270 4.95 -0.08 -17.02
CA LEU A 270 4.99 1.38 -16.94
C LEU A 270 4.62 1.81 -15.51
N TYR A 271 5.47 2.61 -14.90
CA TYR A 271 5.28 3.26 -13.61
C TYR A 271 5.04 4.76 -13.84
N GLY A 272 3.88 5.25 -13.46
CA GLY A 272 3.49 6.65 -13.66
C GLY A 272 2.62 6.86 -14.91
N PRO A 273 2.60 8.08 -15.48
CA PRO A 273 3.32 9.26 -15.01
C PRO A 273 2.78 9.83 -13.70
N PHE A 274 3.66 10.46 -12.93
CA PHE A 274 3.32 11.24 -11.75
C PHE A 274 3.99 12.62 -11.82
N LEU A 275 3.43 13.59 -11.11
CA LEU A 275 3.91 14.97 -11.14
C LEU A 275 4.85 15.27 -9.98
N ILE A 276 6.04 15.76 -10.27
CA ILE A 276 6.91 16.48 -9.33
C ILE A 276 6.56 17.95 -9.44
N TYR A 277 5.72 18.41 -8.52
CA TYR A 277 5.15 19.75 -8.53
C TYR A 277 5.99 20.70 -7.69
N THR A 278 6.17 21.92 -8.17
CA THR A 278 6.85 23.00 -7.44
C THR A 278 5.91 24.15 -7.23
N ASN A 279 6.03 24.81 -6.10
CA ASN A 279 5.25 26.01 -5.83
C ASN A 279 6.02 27.03 -4.99
N TYR A 280 5.48 28.23 -5.00
CA TYR A 280 5.85 29.31 -4.10
C TYR A 280 4.58 29.89 -3.50
N ASN A 281 4.53 30.01 -2.21
CA ASN A 281 3.33 30.46 -1.53
C ASN A 281 3.68 31.32 -0.31
N SER A 282 2.67 31.71 0.47
CA SER A 282 2.84 32.42 1.73
C SER A 282 3.85 31.73 2.66
N PRO A 283 4.66 32.48 3.42
CA PRO A 283 5.74 31.94 4.26
C PRO A 283 5.23 31.22 5.52
N THR A 284 4.29 30.33 5.34
CA THR A 284 3.78 29.43 6.38
C THR A 284 3.98 27.98 5.97
N ILE A 285 4.22 27.12 6.94
CA ILE A 285 4.41 25.68 6.67
C ILE A 285 3.21 25.06 5.93
N THR A 286 2.00 25.59 6.17
CA THR A 286 0.75 25.10 5.57
C THR A 286 0.46 25.70 4.20
N GLY A 287 1.01 26.87 3.88
CA GLY A 287 0.74 27.56 2.61
C GLY A 287 1.12 26.74 1.37
N PRO A 288 2.39 26.27 1.25
CA PRO A 288 2.82 25.44 0.13
C PRO A 288 2.07 24.12 0.02
N ILE A 289 1.78 23.43 1.14
CA ILE A 289 1.09 22.14 1.11
C ILE A 289 -0.38 22.28 0.68
N LEU A 290 -1.11 23.29 1.14
CA LEU A 290 -2.49 23.50 0.71
C LEU A 290 -2.60 23.76 -0.80
N ASN A 291 -1.63 24.48 -1.36
CA ASN A 291 -1.56 24.67 -2.80
C ASN A 291 -1.27 23.35 -3.54
N ALA A 292 -0.35 22.52 -3.03
CA ALA A 292 -0.05 21.22 -3.60
C ALA A 292 -1.25 20.25 -3.52
N GLN A 293 -2.00 20.27 -2.42
CA GLN A 293 -3.24 19.47 -2.27
C GLN A 293 -4.30 19.89 -3.29
N ARG A 294 -4.48 21.18 -3.55
CA ARG A 294 -5.38 21.64 -4.63
C ARG A 294 -4.91 21.19 -6.00
N ARG A 295 -3.58 21.23 -6.24
CA ARG A 295 -3.03 20.71 -7.48
C ARG A 295 -3.28 19.20 -7.61
N ALA A 296 -3.13 18.43 -6.55
CA ALA A 296 -3.41 16.99 -6.54
C ALA A 296 -4.87 16.67 -6.92
N LEU A 297 -5.83 17.49 -6.48
CA LEU A 297 -7.23 17.34 -6.91
C LEU A 297 -7.38 17.57 -8.42
N THR A 298 -6.77 18.64 -8.96
CA THR A 298 -6.78 18.90 -10.42
C THR A 298 -6.15 17.74 -11.20
N GLU A 299 -5.01 17.21 -10.74
CA GLU A 299 -4.35 16.08 -11.40
C GLU A 299 -5.23 14.83 -11.38
N ARG A 300 -5.96 14.59 -10.30
CA ARG A 300 -6.89 13.47 -10.17
C ARG A 300 -8.09 13.60 -11.10
N ASP A 301 -8.61 14.81 -11.27
CA ASP A 301 -9.72 15.09 -12.18
C ASP A 301 -9.29 14.91 -13.66
N ASP A 302 -8.02 15.21 -13.97
CA ASP A 302 -7.44 15.05 -15.31
C ASP A 302 -7.01 13.60 -15.62
N TRP A 303 -6.96 12.71 -14.61
CA TRP A 303 -6.52 11.33 -14.80
C TRP A 303 -7.67 10.41 -15.25
N PRO A 304 -7.46 9.48 -16.23
CA PRO A 304 -6.25 9.18 -16.99
C PRO A 304 -5.87 10.29 -17.97
N TYR A 305 -4.57 10.61 -18.02
CA TYR A 305 -4.07 11.73 -18.82
C TYR A 305 -4.25 11.53 -20.32
N GLN A 306 -5.18 12.26 -20.92
CA GLN A 306 -5.45 12.19 -22.36
C GLN A 306 -4.31 12.74 -23.23
N TRP A 307 -3.43 13.56 -22.66
CA TRP A 307 -2.27 14.16 -23.30
C TRP A 307 -1.02 13.26 -23.32
N PHE A 308 -1.02 12.15 -22.54
CA PHE A 308 0.13 11.23 -22.46
C PHE A 308 -0.02 10.11 -23.50
N ASP A 309 0.85 10.14 -24.51
CA ASP A 309 0.86 9.18 -25.61
C ASP A 309 1.92 8.10 -25.37
N ASN A 310 1.51 6.92 -24.93
CA ASN A 310 2.39 5.77 -24.74
C ASN A 310 1.58 4.47 -24.93
N ASP A 311 2.12 3.52 -25.68
CA ASP A 311 1.45 2.23 -25.96
C ASP A 311 1.12 1.43 -24.69
N LEU A 312 1.88 1.65 -23.61
CA LEU A 312 1.63 1.02 -22.30
C LEU A 312 0.64 1.81 -21.44
N TYR A 313 0.04 2.89 -21.93
CA TYR A 313 -0.89 3.74 -21.18
C TYR A 313 -2.22 3.88 -21.90
N PRO A 314 -3.15 2.96 -21.73
CA PRO A 314 -4.47 3.08 -22.34
C PRO A 314 -5.18 4.33 -21.80
N LYS A 315 -5.68 5.17 -22.70
CA LYS A 315 -6.46 6.37 -22.38
C LYS A 315 -7.93 6.02 -22.14
N GLU A 316 -8.46 5.16 -23.01
CA GLU A 316 -9.78 4.58 -22.83
C GLU A 316 -9.70 3.44 -21.83
N ARG A 317 -10.61 3.45 -20.87
CA ARG A 317 -10.57 2.52 -19.73
C ARG A 317 -11.96 2.01 -19.41
N GLY A 318 -12.00 0.88 -18.69
CA GLY A 318 -13.23 0.25 -18.22
C GLY A 318 -13.70 0.80 -16.89
N THR A 319 -15.01 0.75 -16.68
CA THR A 319 -15.66 0.86 -15.37
C THR A 319 -16.32 -0.48 -15.06
N VAL A 320 -15.86 -1.14 -14.01
CA VAL A 320 -16.34 -2.48 -13.62
C VAL A 320 -17.23 -2.34 -12.39
N SER A 321 -18.45 -2.83 -12.47
CA SER A 321 -19.41 -2.84 -11.36
C SER A 321 -19.87 -4.26 -11.04
N GLY A 322 -20.41 -4.46 -9.85
CA GLY A 322 -21.01 -5.73 -9.44
C GLY A 322 -21.63 -5.64 -8.05
N HIS A 323 -22.29 -6.72 -7.67
CA HIS A 323 -22.86 -6.92 -6.35
C HIS A 323 -22.21 -8.14 -5.69
N LEU A 324 -21.74 -8.00 -4.46
CA LEU A 324 -21.16 -9.10 -3.70
C LEU A 324 -22.20 -9.65 -2.73
N SER A 325 -22.48 -10.96 -2.84
CA SER A 325 -23.42 -11.68 -1.97
C SER A 325 -22.68 -12.69 -1.11
N VAL A 326 -22.68 -12.50 0.22
CA VAL A 326 -22.08 -13.44 1.18
C VAL A 326 -23.11 -14.47 1.59
N THR A 327 -23.03 -15.69 1.03
CA THR A 327 -24.08 -16.73 1.14
C THR A 327 -24.23 -17.30 2.55
N THR A 328 -23.26 -17.14 3.43
CA THR A 328 -23.28 -17.58 4.84
C THR A 328 -23.98 -16.61 5.78
N GLY A 329 -24.60 -15.54 5.24
CA GLY A 329 -25.38 -14.55 5.99
C GLY A 329 -24.54 -13.58 6.81
N GLN A 330 -23.22 -13.54 6.59
CA GLN A 330 -22.35 -12.52 7.14
C GLN A 330 -22.49 -11.24 6.30
N ARG A 331 -21.96 -10.13 6.82
CA ARG A 331 -22.06 -8.83 6.13
C ARG A 331 -21.28 -8.83 4.80
N ASN A 332 -21.79 -8.09 3.83
CA ASN A 332 -21.20 -7.89 2.50
C ASN A 332 -20.80 -6.43 2.22
N ASP A 333 -21.09 -5.52 3.15
CA ASP A 333 -20.59 -4.14 3.14
C ASP A 333 -19.16 -4.07 3.70
N LYS A 334 -18.44 -3.01 3.35
CA LYS A 334 -17.04 -2.82 3.73
C LYS A 334 -16.16 -4.02 3.33
N VAL A 335 -16.39 -4.56 2.16
CA VAL A 335 -15.52 -5.55 1.56
C VAL A 335 -14.61 -4.87 0.55
N ARG A 336 -13.31 -5.01 0.70
CA ARG A 336 -12.33 -4.57 -0.28
C ARG A 336 -12.43 -5.46 -1.51
N VAL A 337 -12.63 -4.86 -2.69
CA VAL A 337 -12.68 -5.55 -3.98
C VAL A 337 -11.52 -5.04 -4.83
N ILE A 338 -10.70 -5.95 -5.32
CA ILE A 338 -9.47 -5.64 -6.08
C ILE A 338 -9.49 -6.42 -7.38
N LEU A 339 -9.25 -5.73 -8.49
CA LEU A 339 -8.87 -6.32 -9.76
C LEU A 339 -7.35 -6.31 -9.86
N ALA A 340 -6.73 -7.49 -10.01
CA ALA A 340 -5.28 -7.66 -10.06
C ALA A 340 -4.91 -8.75 -11.07
N GLN A 341 -3.67 -8.78 -11.58
CA GLN A 341 -3.33 -9.56 -12.76
C GLN A 341 -2.56 -10.86 -12.48
N GLU A 342 -2.21 -11.15 -11.24
CA GLU A 342 -1.57 -12.42 -10.88
C GLU A 342 -2.57 -13.37 -10.22
N LYS A 343 -2.71 -14.57 -10.79
CA LYS A 343 -3.63 -15.61 -10.32
C LYS A 343 -3.09 -16.31 -9.08
N GLY A 344 -3.94 -16.45 -8.05
CA GLY A 344 -3.60 -17.22 -6.85
C GLY A 344 -2.56 -16.57 -5.94
N VAL A 345 -2.22 -15.30 -6.20
CA VAL A 345 -1.30 -14.50 -5.39
C VAL A 345 -2.09 -13.44 -4.64
N ASP A 346 -1.94 -13.36 -3.32
CA ASP A 346 -2.57 -12.29 -2.55
C ASP A 346 -2.19 -10.92 -3.15
N PRO A 347 -3.15 -10.00 -3.38
CA PRO A 347 -2.88 -8.69 -3.97
C PRO A 347 -1.75 -7.92 -3.29
N MET A 348 -1.56 -8.07 -1.98
CA MET A 348 -0.46 -7.43 -1.25
C MET A 348 0.93 -8.00 -1.60
N ARG A 349 0.99 -9.13 -2.31
CA ARG A 349 2.24 -9.79 -2.72
C ARG A 349 2.47 -9.75 -4.22
N GLN A 350 1.50 -9.28 -4.99
CA GLN A 350 1.63 -9.19 -6.45
C GLN A 350 2.64 -8.12 -6.84
N VAL A 351 3.45 -8.41 -7.85
CA VAL A 351 4.48 -7.49 -8.37
C VAL A 351 4.32 -7.21 -9.85
N HIS A 352 3.67 -8.12 -10.59
CA HIS A 352 3.41 -7.98 -12.02
C HIS A 352 2.09 -7.27 -12.27
N GLY A 353 1.98 -6.64 -13.43
CA GLY A 353 0.76 -6.02 -13.88
C GLY A 353 0.32 -4.81 -13.07
N TYR A 354 -0.99 -4.62 -13.00
CA TYR A 354 -1.64 -3.45 -12.43
C TYR A 354 -2.78 -3.87 -11.51
N GLN A 355 -3.09 -3.02 -10.51
CA GLN A 355 -4.14 -3.27 -9.53
C GLN A 355 -5.09 -2.08 -9.45
N PHE A 356 -6.38 -2.39 -9.35
CA PHE A 356 -7.45 -1.40 -9.17
C PHE A 356 -8.38 -1.87 -8.07
N TRP A 357 -8.86 -0.97 -7.21
CA TRP A 357 -9.64 -1.37 -6.05
C TRP A 357 -10.73 -0.37 -5.69
N THR A 358 -11.69 -0.89 -4.93
CA THR A 358 -12.75 -0.14 -4.27
C THR A 358 -13.18 -0.87 -3.01
N THR A 359 -14.20 -0.35 -2.34
CA THR A 359 -14.85 -1.01 -1.20
C THR A 359 -16.34 -1.07 -1.48
N THR A 360 -17.01 -2.18 -1.14
CA THR A 360 -18.47 -2.31 -1.27
C THR A 360 -19.20 -1.31 -0.38
N ASP A 361 -20.32 -0.83 -0.85
CA ASP A 361 -21.23 0.02 -0.10
C ASP A 361 -22.10 -0.79 0.90
N GLU A 362 -23.08 -0.14 1.53
CA GLU A 362 -23.99 -0.73 2.52
C GLU A 362 -24.86 -1.86 1.96
N ASN A 363 -25.04 -1.93 0.65
CA ASN A 363 -25.79 -2.97 -0.04
C ASN A 363 -24.94 -4.12 -0.56
N GLY A 364 -23.61 -3.99 -0.52
CA GLY A 364 -22.67 -4.93 -1.13
C GLY A 364 -22.34 -4.60 -2.58
N ASP A 365 -22.77 -3.44 -3.08
CA ASP A 365 -22.48 -3.01 -4.44
C ASP A 365 -21.10 -2.35 -4.53
N PHE A 366 -20.44 -2.52 -5.68
CA PHE A 366 -19.13 -1.91 -5.91
C PHE A 366 -18.98 -1.38 -7.33
N VAL A 367 -18.13 -0.36 -7.48
CA VAL A 367 -17.72 0.22 -8.77
C VAL A 367 -16.23 0.50 -8.74
N ILE A 368 -15.48 -0.07 -9.69
CA ILE A 368 -14.05 0.20 -9.91
C ILE A 368 -13.91 0.95 -11.23
N LYS A 369 -13.47 2.20 -11.15
CA LYS A 369 -13.33 3.10 -12.31
C LYS A 369 -11.92 3.09 -12.88
N ASN A 370 -11.79 3.49 -14.12
CA ASN A 370 -10.52 3.72 -14.82
C ASN A 370 -9.61 2.48 -14.86
N VAL A 371 -10.19 1.28 -14.95
CA VAL A 371 -9.48 0.03 -15.07
C VAL A 371 -8.89 -0.08 -16.48
N ARG A 372 -7.61 -0.39 -16.61
CA ARG A 372 -6.97 -0.67 -17.89
C ARG A 372 -7.64 -1.87 -18.55
N PRO A 373 -7.91 -1.87 -19.87
CA PRO A 373 -8.34 -3.08 -20.57
C PRO A 373 -7.33 -4.21 -20.38
N GLY A 374 -7.83 -5.43 -20.16
CA GLY A 374 -6.99 -6.60 -19.97
C GLY A 374 -7.67 -7.70 -19.17
N ASN A 375 -6.95 -8.79 -18.90
CA ASN A 375 -7.43 -9.90 -18.10
C ASN A 375 -7.03 -9.73 -16.65
N TYR A 376 -7.97 -9.94 -15.73
CA TYR A 376 -7.82 -9.77 -14.28
C TYR A 376 -8.37 -10.96 -13.52
N PHE A 377 -7.97 -11.03 -12.26
CA PHE A 377 -8.59 -11.84 -11.22
C PHE A 377 -9.19 -10.87 -10.21
N LEU A 378 -10.43 -11.10 -9.81
CA LEU A 378 -11.06 -10.33 -8.75
C LEU A 378 -10.75 -10.99 -7.42
N TYR A 379 -10.21 -10.22 -6.50
CA TYR A 379 -10.00 -10.60 -5.12
C TYR A 379 -10.92 -9.78 -4.23
N ALA A 380 -11.47 -10.42 -3.19
CA ALA A 380 -12.24 -9.70 -2.19
C ALA A 380 -11.95 -10.21 -0.78
N TYR A 381 -11.82 -9.28 0.16
CA TYR A 381 -11.67 -9.58 1.58
C TYR A 381 -12.38 -8.54 2.44
N ALA A 382 -12.87 -8.97 3.59
CA ALA A 382 -13.60 -8.08 4.49
C ALA A 382 -12.68 -7.01 5.10
N GLN A 383 -13.26 -5.84 5.36
CA GLN A 383 -12.65 -4.76 6.15
C GLN A 383 -13.45 -4.50 7.44
N ALA A 384 -14.35 -5.41 7.78
CA ALA A 384 -15.11 -5.42 9.03
C ALA A 384 -15.82 -6.77 9.20
N GLY A 385 -16.18 -7.12 10.42
CA GLY A 385 -16.91 -8.35 10.73
C GLY A 385 -15.99 -9.56 10.88
N ASP A 386 -16.54 -10.75 10.69
CA ASP A 386 -15.91 -12.02 11.07
C ASP A 386 -15.49 -12.91 9.88
N VAL A 387 -15.61 -12.42 8.64
CA VAL A 387 -15.13 -13.15 7.45
C VAL A 387 -13.63 -13.01 7.31
N THR A 388 -12.89 -14.08 7.53
CA THR A 388 -11.42 -14.09 7.45
C THR A 388 -10.86 -14.64 6.14
N ASP A 389 -11.69 -15.28 5.33
CA ASP A 389 -11.31 -15.80 4.02
C ASP A 389 -11.11 -14.68 3.00
N MET A 390 -10.47 -15.01 1.89
CA MET A 390 -10.39 -14.16 0.71
C MET A 390 -11.08 -14.84 -0.46
N LEU A 391 -11.98 -14.12 -1.13
CA LEU A 391 -12.58 -14.55 -2.40
C LEU A 391 -11.59 -14.34 -3.54
N GLN A 392 -11.57 -15.27 -4.49
CA GLN A 392 -10.94 -15.09 -5.79
C GLN A 392 -11.91 -15.52 -6.89
N VAL A 393 -12.13 -14.63 -7.87
CA VAL A 393 -12.86 -14.92 -9.11
C VAL A 393 -11.87 -14.82 -10.27
N ASN A 394 -11.89 -15.80 -11.15
CA ASN A 394 -10.93 -15.91 -12.25
C ASN A 394 -11.47 -15.26 -13.54
N ASP A 395 -10.52 -14.91 -14.43
CA ASP A 395 -10.76 -14.60 -15.84
C ASP A 395 -11.78 -13.46 -16.08
N ILE A 396 -11.58 -12.35 -15.38
CA ILE A 396 -12.34 -11.12 -15.59
C ILE A 396 -11.70 -10.35 -16.75
N MET A 397 -12.28 -10.46 -17.94
CA MET A 397 -11.84 -9.65 -19.08
C MET A 397 -12.46 -8.26 -18.96
N VAL A 398 -11.63 -7.24 -18.78
CA VAL A 398 -12.04 -5.84 -18.75
C VAL A 398 -11.83 -5.22 -20.13
N THR A 399 -12.86 -4.56 -20.65
CA THR A 399 -12.85 -3.78 -21.89
C THR A 399 -13.10 -2.31 -21.58
N GLU A 400 -12.98 -1.47 -22.57
CA GLU A 400 -13.38 -0.06 -22.48
C GLU A 400 -14.89 0.08 -22.18
N GLY A 401 -15.25 1.17 -21.49
CA GLY A 401 -16.65 1.48 -21.15
C GLY A 401 -17.17 0.79 -19.90
N GLU A 402 -18.47 0.74 -19.74
CA GLU A 402 -19.13 0.19 -18.56
C GLU A 402 -19.37 -1.32 -18.70
N GLN A 403 -19.03 -2.06 -17.65
CA GLN A 403 -19.21 -3.51 -17.57
C GLN A 403 -19.74 -3.90 -16.20
N SER A 404 -20.80 -4.71 -16.18
CA SER A 404 -21.34 -5.29 -14.95
C SER A 404 -20.96 -6.76 -14.86
N LEU A 405 -20.46 -7.18 -13.71
CA LEU A 405 -20.19 -8.58 -13.36
C LEU A 405 -21.42 -9.29 -12.79
N GLY A 406 -22.53 -8.54 -12.59
CA GLY A 406 -23.73 -9.07 -11.93
C GLY A 406 -23.47 -9.39 -10.46
N THR A 407 -24.15 -10.42 -9.95
CA THR A 407 -24.00 -10.87 -8.56
C THR A 407 -22.87 -11.90 -8.47
N ILE A 408 -21.91 -11.62 -7.60
CA ILE A 408 -20.78 -12.51 -7.26
C ILE A 408 -21.10 -13.15 -5.92
N GLU A 409 -21.31 -14.47 -5.92
CA GLU A 409 -21.53 -15.22 -4.69
C GLU A 409 -20.22 -15.57 -4.00
N TRP A 410 -20.14 -15.28 -2.70
CA TRP A 410 -19.02 -15.65 -1.84
C TRP A 410 -19.51 -16.50 -0.67
N THR A 411 -18.94 -17.70 -0.55
CA THR A 411 -19.22 -18.64 0.55
C THR A 411 -17.96 -18.78 1.41
N PRO A 412 -17.72 -17.88 2.37
CA PRO A 412 -16.57 -17.98 3.26
C PRO A 412 -16.74 -19.14 4.24
N THR A 413 -15.61 -19.61 4.80
CA THR A 413 -15.61 -20.60 5.89
C THR A 413 -16.26 -20.00 7.14
N LYS A 414 -17.29 -20.67 7.64
CA LYS A 414 -18.02 -20.31 8.85
C LYS A 414 -18.39 -21.57 9.61
N TYR A 415 -18.21 -21.57 10.93
CA TYR A 415 -18.73 -22.62 11.80
C TYR A 415 -20.08 -22.23 12.37
N THR A 416 -20.85 -23.22 12.83
CA THR A 416 -22.23 -22.98 13.32
C THR A 416 -22.28 -21.93 14.41
N ASN A 417 -21.28 -21.91 15.30
CA ASN A 417 -21.26 -21.00 16.45
C ASN A 417 -19.98 -20.17 16.44
N LEU A 418 -20.10 -18.86 16.34
CA LEU A 418 -19.05 -17.92 16.71
C LEU A 418 -19.11 -17.71 18.22
N LEU A 419 -18.11 -18.18 18.94
CA LEU A 419 -18.09 -18.14 20.42
C LEU A 419 -17.63 -16.77 20.91
N TRP A 420 -16.60 -16.22 20.32
CA TRP A 420 -16.11 -14.86 20.56
C TRP A 420 -15.14 -14.41 19.47
N MET A 421 -14.92 -13.10 19.44
CA MET A 421 -13.94 -12.46 18.58
C MET A 421 -13.25 -11.32 19.34
N ILE A 422 -11.95 -11.12 19.08
CA ILE A 422 -11.13 -10.00 19.54
C ILE A 422 -10.66 -9.27 18.28
N GLY A 423 -10.97 -7.99 18.14
CA GLY A 423 -10.68 -7.19 16.94
C GLY A 423 -11.72 -7.36 15.83
N GLU A 424 -11.50 -6.75 14.69
CA GLU A 424 -12.30 -6.86 13.48
C GLU A 424 -11.42 -7.31 12.33
N ASN A 425 -11.91 -8.19 11.47
CA ASN A 425 -11.14 -8.61 10.32
C ASN A 425 -11.09 -7.50 9.25
N ASN A 426 -10.01 -6.73 9.25
CA ASN A 426 -9.79 -5.62 8.32
C ASN A 426 -8.36 -5.57 7.75
N ARG A 427 -7.53 -6.60 8.08
CA ARG A 427 -6.10 -6.71 7.77
C ARG A 427 -5.23 -5.64 8.41
N ARG A 428 -5.72 -5.00 9.46
CA ARG A 428 -5.05 -3.95 10.23
C ARG A 428 -5.14 -4.26 11.71
N SER A 429 -4.32 -3.59 12.50
CA SER A 429 -4.36 -3.67 13.96
C SER A 429 -4.99 -2.42 14.60
N ASP A 430 -5.83 -1.70 13.86
CA ASP A 430 -6.31 -0.35 14.20
C ASP A 430 -7.08 -0.28 15.52
N GLU A 431 -7.73 -1.35 15.94
CA GLU A 431 -8.54 -1.42 17.15
C GLU A 431 -7.77 -1.72 18.44
N PHE A 432 -6.48 -2.02 18.34
CA PHE A 432 -5.69 -2.45 19.49
C PHE A 432 -4.88 -1.31 20.13
N CYS A 433 -4.45 -1.52 21.35
CA CYS A 433 -3.60 -0.60 22.08
C CYS A 433 -2.32 -0.30 21.30
N MET A 434 -1.96 0.97 21.22
CA MET A 434 -0.81 1.53 20.50
C MET A 434 -0.91 1.53 18.96
N SER A 435 -1.96 0.98 18.37
CA SER A 435 -2.12 0.93 16.91
C SER A 435 -2.34 2.31 16.29
N ASP A 436 -2.90 3.25 17.03
CA ASP A 436 -3.16 4.63 16.61
C ASP A 436 -1.97 5.58 16.88
N THR A 437 -0.91 5.07 17.48
CA THR A 437 0.31 5.85 17.71
C THR A 437 0.94 6.21 16.37
N VAL A 438 1.23 7.49 16.17
CA VAL A 438 2.02 7.95 15.03
C VAL A 438 3.34 7.18 15.03
N ARG A 439 3.77 6.71 13.89
CA ARG A 439 4.98 5.90 13.71
C ARG A 439 6.11 6.39 14.60
N GLN A 440 6.62 5.49 15.43
CA GLN A 440 7.64 5.79 16.41
C GLN A 440 8.58 4.59 16.55
N TYR A 441 9.88 4.84 16.40
CA TYR A 441 10.87 3.79 16.63
C TYR A 441 10.76 3.21 18.05
N GLY A 442 10.88 1.89 18.12
CA GLY A 442 10.95 1.18 19.39
C GLY A 442 9.60 1.02 20.11
N LEU A 443 8.49 1.40 19.48
CA LEU A 443 7.15 1.21 20.04
C LEU A 443 6.92 -0.24 20.50
N TRP A 444 7.43 -1.22 19.78
CA TRP A 444 7.37 -2.64 20.10
C TRP A 444 8.03 -2.99 21.46
N LYS A 445 8.97 -2.18 21.95
CA LYS A 445 9.61 -2.37 23.26
C LYS A 445 8.66 -2.11 24.45
N LEU A 446 7.60 -1.33 24.20
CA LEU A 446 6.61 -0.95 25.22
C LEU A 446 5.47 -1.97 25.33
N VAL A 447 5.40 -2.92 24.42
CA VAL A 447 4.39 -3.99 24.46
C VAL A 447 4.71 -4.95 25.62
N PRO A 448 3.74 -5.33 26.46
CA PRO A 448 3.97 -6.22 27.59
C PRO A 448 4.37 -7.62 27.12
N GLN A 449 5.30 -8.25 27.85
CA GLN A 449 5.68 -9.64 27.61
C GLN A 449 4.50 -10.59 27.86
N ASN A 450 3.79 -10.39 28.95
CA ASN A 450 2.64 -11.22 29.33
C ASN A 450 1.41 -10.35 29.51
N LEU A 451 0.26 -10.85 29.09
CA LEU A 451 -1.03 -10.22 29.36
C LEU A 451 -2.13 -11.26 29.58
N THR A 452 -3.22 -10.82 30.18
CA THR A 452 -4.47 -11.58 30.23
C THR A 452 -5.60 -10.74 29.68
N TYR A 453 -6.31 -11.29 28.72
CA TYR A 453 -7.51 -10.73 28.13
C TYR A 453 -8.71 -11.59 28.53
N THR A 454 -9.76 -10.99 29.08
CA THR A 454 -10.97 -11.71 29.50
C THR A 454 -12.14 -11.29 28.60
N ILE A 455 -12.66 -12.25 27.85
CA ILE A 455 -13.81 -12.02 26.95
C ILE A 455 -14.99 -11.48 27.74
N GLY A 456 -15.60 -10.42 27.22
CA GLY A 456 -16.74 -9.72 27.84
C GLY A 456 -16.38 -8.76 28.97
N MET A 457 -15.09 -8.66 29.33
CA MET A 457 -14.62 -7.74 30.38
C MET A 457 -13.51 -6.81 29.91
N SER A 458 -12.57 -7.34 29.15
CA SER A 458 -11.42 -6.58 28.62
C SER A 458 -11.79 -5.75 27.39
N ASP A 459 -11.07 -4.63 27.20
CA ASP A 459 -11.24 -3.69 26.10
C ASP A 459 -10.07 -3.87 25.10
N PRO A 460 -10.32 -4.19 23.82
CA PRO A 460 -9.25 -4.35 22.83
C PRO A 460 -8.29 -3.15 22.76
N LYS A 461 -8.78 -1.93 22.90
CA LYS A 461 -7.97 -0.70 22.85
C LYS A 461 -7.04 -0.51 24.05
N LYS A 462 -7.22 -1.27 25.10
CA LYS A 462 -6.44 -1.13 26.36
C LYS A 462 -5.71 -2.40 26.74
N ASP A 463 -6.35 -3.56 26.56
CA ASP A 463 -5.94 -4.83 27.14
C ASP A 463 -5.38 -5.80 26.08
N TRP A 464 -5.47 -5.45 24.78
CA TRP A 464 -4.81 -6.16 23.70
C TRP A 464 -3.94 -5.20 22.91
N TYR A 465 -2.70 -5.57 22.61
CA TYR A 465 -1.76 -4.69 21.92
C TYR A 465 -1.68 -5.04 20.42
N TYR A 466 -1.29 -4.06 19.60
CA TYR A 466 -1.19 -4.20 18.14
C TYR A 466 -0.29 -5.37 17.70
N ALA A 467 0.71 -5.76 18.53
CA ALA A 467 1.62 -6.85 18.23
C ALA A 467 2.06 -7.59 19.50
N GLN A 468 2.14 -8.92 19.42
CA GLN A 468 2.85 -9.76 20.37
C GLN A 468 4.29 -9.90 19.86
N CYS A 469 5.28 -9.32 20.58
CA CYS A 469 6.64 -9.19 20.07
C CYS A 469 7.73 -9.39 21.15
N GLN A 470 7.34 -9.77 22.37
CA GLN A 470 8.28 -10.08 23.44
C GLN A 470 8.55 -11.58 23.50
N LYS A 471 9.83 -11.97 23.31
CA LYS A 471 10.27 -13.36 23.34
C LYS A 471 9.89 -14.04 24.66
N ASP A 472 9.47 -15.30 24.56
CA ASP A 472 9.02 -16.15 25.67
C ASP A 472 7.79 -15.60 26.43
N GLY A 473 7.17 -14.53 25.92
CA GLY A 473 5.96 -13.96 26.48
C GLY A 473 4.73 -14.83 26.21
N THR A 474 3.78 -14.79 27.14
CA THR A 474 2.52 -15.53 27.02
C THR A 474 1.34 -14.60 27.16
N TRP A 475 0.50 -14.55 26.11
CA TRP A 475 -0.77 -13.87 26.14
C TRP A 475 -1.87 -14.89 26.40
N THR A 476 -2.72 -14.63 27.41
CA THR A 476 -3.75 -15.54 27.89
C THR A 476 -5.13 -14.94 27.62
N ILE A 477 -5.97 -15.68 26.91
CA ILE A 477 -7.38 -15.35 26.70
C ILE A 477 -8.19 -16.20 27.66
N LYS A 478 -8.99 -15.55 28.51
CA LYS A 478 -9.93 -16.20 29.47
C LYS A 478 -11.35 -15.96 28.97
N PHE A 479 -12.17 -17.01 29.04
CA PHE A 479 -13.58 -16.92 28.67
C PHE A 479 -14.41 -18.00 29.38
N ASN A 480 -15.69 -17.74 29.52
CA ASN A 480 -16.66 -18.70 30.03
C ASN A 480 -17.61 -19.13 28.93
N LEU A 481 -17.97 -20.40 28.93
CA LEU A 481 -19.02 -20.95 28.07
C LEU A 481 -20.15 -21.49 28.98
N ASP A 482 -21.36 -21.36 28.51
CA ASP A 482 -22.57 -21.80 29.20
C ASP A 482 -22.97 -23.25 28.87
N GLN A 483 -22.30 -23.82 27.87
CA GLN A 483 -22.54 -25.19 27.39
C GLN A 483 -21.26 -25.83 26.81
N THR A 484 -21.35 -27.10 26.48
CA THR A 484 -20.35 -27.84 25.71
C THR A 484 -20.71 -27.84 24.26
N TYR A 485 -19.69 -28.01 23.40
CA TYR A 485 -19.86 -28.04 21.95
C TYR A 485 -19.37 -29.39 21.40
N ALA A 486 -20.04 -29.87 20.35
CA ALA A 486 -19.65 -31.04 19.58
C ALA A 486 -18.95 -30.63 18.29
N GLY A 487 -18.35 -31.61 17.61
CA GLY A 487 -17.69 -31.39 16.33
C GLY A 487 -16.30 -30.74 16.48
N THR A 488 -16.00 -29.80 15.62
CA THR A 488 -14.69 -29.12 15.53
C THR A 488 -14.78 -27.73 16.12
N ALA A 489 -13.76 -27.33 16.88
CA ALA A 489 -13.50 -25.94 17.19
C ALA A 489 -12.31 -25.42 16.39
N ALA A 490 -12.38 -24.15 16.00
CA ALA A 490 -11.34 -23.46 15.24
C ALA A 490 -10.99 -22.12 15.91
N LEU A 491 -9.74 -21.98 16.29
CA LEU A 491 -9.16 -20.68 16.63
C LEU A 491 -8.47 -20.13 15.39
N THR A 492 -8.98 -19.05 14.87
CA THR A 492 -8.40 -18.35 13.70
C THR A 492 -7.77 -17.04 14.16
N ALA A 493 -6.52 -16.81 13.78
CA ALA A 493 -5.83 -15.53 13.90
C ALA A 493 -5.60 -14.97 12.49
N SER A 494 -6.23 -13.86 12.20
CA SER A 494 -5.87 -12.99 11.08
C SER A 494 -4.74 -12.08 11.57
N LEU A 495 -3.60 -12.12 10.88
CA LEU A 495 -2.42 -11.32 11.20
C LEU A 495 -2.32 -10.16 10.21
N ALA A 496 -2.26 -8.95 10.72
CA ALA A 496 -1.97 -7.74 9.95
C ALA A 496 -0.52 -7.73 9.44
N GLY A 497 0.36 -8.49 10.10
CA GLY A 497 1.75 -8.62 9.68
C GLY A 497 2.54 -9.59 10.57
N CYS A 498 3.74 -9.93 10.10
CA CYS A 498 4.67 -10.77 10.84
C CYS A 498 6.12 -10.37 10.61
N THR A 499 6.82 -10.06 11.68
CA THR A 499 8.25 -9.74 11.64
C THR A 499 9.07 -10.93 12.15
N GLY A 500 10.10 -11.30 11.36
CA GLY A 500 11.04 -12.38 11.67
C GLY A 500 10.56 -13.76 11.19
N THR A 501 11.23 -14.31 10.17
CA THR A 501 10.90 -15.62 9.56
C THR A 501 10.90 -16.80 10.52
N GLY A 502 11.67 -16.70 11.62
CA GLY A 502 11.75 -17.72 12.67
C GLY A 502 10.76 -17.52 13.82
N THR A 503 9.92 -16.48 13.79
CA THR A 503 8.95 -16.20 14.84
C THR A 503 7.84 -17.24 14.85
N THR A 504 7.54 -17.78 16.03
CA THR A 504 6.47 -18.77 16.22
C THR A 504 5.63 -18.44 17.44
N VAL A 505 4.35 -18.84 17.41
CA VAL A 505 3.44 -18.78 18.53
C VAL A 505 2.86 -20.16 18.79
N THR A 506 3.10 -20.70 19.99
CA THR A 506 2.51 -21.96 20.44
C THR A 506 1.14 -21.67 21.02
N VAL A 507 0.12 -22.32 20.47
CA VAL A 507 -1.27 -22.25 20.90
C VAL A 507 -1.62 -23.42 21.79
N ALA A 508 -2.11 -23.13 23.02
CA ALA A 508 -2.64 -24.17 23.88
C ALA A 508 -4.06 -23.82 24.36
N VAL A 509 -4.92 -24.84 24.41
CA VAL A 509 -6.31 -24.75 24.90
C VAL A 509 -6.43 -25.57 26.18
N ASN A 510 -6.86 -24.91 27.25
CA ASN A 510 -6.98 -25.53 28.60
C ASN A 510 -5.71 -26.29 29.02
N GLY A 511 -4.53 -25.70 28.72
CA GLY A 511 -3.22 -26.26 29.05
C GLY A 511 -2.70 -27.32 28.06
N THR A 512 -3.47 -27.72 27.05
CA THR A 512 -3.05 -28.70 26.05
C THR A 512 -2.62 -27.96 24.76
N THR A 513 -1.37 -28.14 24.34
CA THR A 513 -0.86 -27.59 23.08
C THR A 513 -1.65 -28.15 21.88
N ARG A 514 -2.12 -27.27 21.00
CA ARG A 514 -2.91 -27.62 19.82
C ARG A 514 -2.20 -27.33 18.51
N ALA A 515 -1.43 -26.23 18.46
CA ALA A 515 -0.70 -25.84 17.27
C ALA A 515 0.55 -25.03 17.60
N THR A 516 1.43 -24.93 16.62
CA THR A 516 2.48 -23.91 16.60
C THR A 516 2.34 -23.15 15.28
N TRP A 517 1.95 -21.89 15.36
CA TRP A 517 1.85 -21.00 14.21
C TRP A 517 3.25 -20.53 13.81
N LYS A 518 3.57 -20.64 12.53
CA LYS A 518 4.85 -20.24 11.94
C LYS A 518 4.61 -19.68 10.54
N PRO A 519 4.27 -18.39 10.40
CA PRO A 519 4.03 -17.79 9.08
C PRO A 519 5.21 -17.90 8.11
N GLY A 520 6.44 -17.90 8.63
CA GLY A 520 7.65 -18.04 7.80
C GLY A 520 7.99 -16.81 6.97
N ILE A 521 7.39 -15.66 7.27
CA ILE A 521 7.57 -14.39 6.57
C ILE A 521 8.26 -13.36 7.45
N ASN A 522 8.80 -12.34 6.81
CA ASN A 522 9.32 -11.15 7.47
C ASN A 522 8.95 -9.92 6.65
N ASP A 523 7.94 -9.19 7.10
CA ASP A 523 7.56 -7.90 6.51
C ASP A 523 8.31 -6.72 7.13
N ALA A 524 9.12 -6.98 8.15
CA ALA A 524 9.81 -5.96 8.94
C ALA A 524 8.87 -4.88 9.55
N GLY A 525 7.55 -5.08 9.52
CA GLY A 525 6.55 -4.08 9.92
C GLY A 525 6.71 -3.63 11.36
N ILE A 526 6.75 -4.56 12.33
CA ILE A 526 6.93 -4.26 13.76
C ILE A 526 8.27 -3.56 13.99
N TYR A 527 9.34 -4.08 13.40
CA TYR A 527 10.70 -3.56 13.52
C TYR A 527 10.84 -2.14 12.97
N ARG A 528 10.11 -1.82 11.88
CA ARG A 528 10.15 -0.53 11.18
C ARG A 528 8.99 0.40 11.54
N SER A 529 8.31 0.14 12.64
CA SER A 529 7.20 0.96 13.15
C SER A 529 5.98 1.06 12.20
N ALA A 530 5.74 0.05 11.39
CA ALA A 530 4.51 -0.07 10.61
C ALA A 530 3.41 -0.66 11.49
N VAL A 531 2.83 0.16 12.36
CA VAL A 531 1.95 -0.30 13.46
C VAL A 531 0.58 -0.81 13.03
N ASN A 532 0.14 -0.56 11.80
CA ASN A 532 -1.21 -0.91 11.37
C ASN A 532 -1.27 -2.12 10.46
N SER A 533 -0.35 -2.26 9.51
CA SER A 533 -0.31 -3.40 8.59
C SER A 533 1.07 -3.68 8.04
N GLY A 534 1.31 -4.93 7.72
CA GLY A 534 2.41 -5.46 6.93
C GLY A 534 1.86 -6.46 5.92
N PHE A 535 2.44 -7.66 5.84
CA PHE A 535 1.86 -8.75 5.04
C PHE A 535 0.79 -9.48 5.84
N HIS A 536 -0.44 -9.43 5.36
CA HIS A 536 -1.53 -10.22 5.91
C HIS A 536 -1.22 -11.72 5.84
N HIS A 537 -1.57 -12.43 6.92
CA HIS A 537 -1.40 -13.86 7.00
C HIS A 537 -2.46 -14.50 7.89
N LEU A 538 -3.07 -15.59 7.43
CA LEU A 538 -4.09 -16.31 8.19
C LEU A 538 -3.46 -17.54 8.86
N GLN A 539 -3.70 -17.70 10.16
CA GLN A 539 -3.31 -18.86 10.94
C GLN A 539 -4.55 -19.49 11.56
N THR A 540 -4.74 -20.78 11.40
CA THR A 540 -5.87 -21.50 11.99
C THR A 540 -5.38 -22.71 12.78
N CYS A 541 -5.98 -22.90 13.96
CA CYS A 541 -5.77 -24.05 14.82
C CYS A 541 -7.10 -24.76 15.04
N THR A 542 -7.28 -25.94 14.47
CA THR A 542 -8.47 -26.76 14.68
C THR A 542 -8.23 -27.82 15.77
N PHE A 543 -9.25 -28.07 16.56
CA PHE A 543 -9.21 -29.08 17.63
C PHE A 543 -10.63 -29.60 17.91
N PRO A 544 -10.78 -30.78 18.61
CA PRO A 544 -12.08 -31.26 19.00
C PRO A 544 -12.81 -30.25 19.91
N ALA A 545 -14.04 -29.87 19.57
CA ALA A 545 -14.82 -28.91 20.36
C ALA A 545 -15.06 -29.37 21.80
N SER A 546 -15.02 -30.68 22.07
CA SER A 546 -15.06 -31.27 23.42
C SER A 546 -13.87 -30.90 24.32
N SER A 547 -12.83 -30.27 23.76
CA SER A 547 -11.73 -29.66 24.53
C SER A 547 -12.15 -28.40 25.26
N LEU A 548 -13.25 -27.78 24.84
CA LEU A 548 -13.89 -26.65 25.50
C LEU A 548 -14.83 -27.14 26.57
N LYS A 549 -14.82 -26.49 27.73
CA LYS A 549 -15.61 -26.88 28.90
C LYS A 549 -16.81 -25.94 29.08
N ASN A 550 -17.91 -26.45 29.61
CA ASN A 550 -18.88 -25.60 30.24
C ASN A 550 -18.21 -24.92 31.46
N GLY A 551 -18.35 -23.60 31.59
CA GLY A 551 -17.62 -22.79 32.57
C GLY A 551 -16.32 -22.22 32.01
N SER A 552 -15.30 -22.15 32.85
CA SER A 552 -14.06 -21.42 32.57
C SER A 552 -13.13 -22.15 31.61
N ASN A 553 -12.66 -21.43 30.61
CA ASN A 553 -11.70 -21.87 29.60
C ASN A 553 -10.54 -20.87 29.45
N THR A 554 -9.42 -21.37 28.97
CA THR A 554 -8.25 -20.56 28.66
C THR A 554 -7.64 -20.96 27.31
N ILE A 555 -7.20 -19.95 26.56
CA ILE A 555 -6.30 -20.12 25.42
C ILE A 555 -5.03 -19.35 25.73
N THR A 556 -3.88 -19.96 25.52
CA THR A 556 -2.58 -19.31 25.67
C THR A 556 -1.85 -19.26 24.33
N LEU A 557 -1.30 -18.08 24.04
CA LEU A 557 -0.48 -17.78 22.87
C LEU A 557 0.93 -17.48 23.38
N LYS A 558 1.83 -18.47 23.31
CA LYS A 558 3.20 -18.31 23.80
C LYS A 558 4.13 -18.00 22.63
N MET A 559 4.72 -16.82 22.63
CA MET A 559 5.73 -16.41 21.66
C MET A 559 7.02 -17.19 21.91
N THR A 560 7.44 -17.99 20.93
CA THR A 560 8.70 -18.72 20.94
C THR A 560 9.45 -18.46 19.63
N GLY A 561 10.78 -18.50 19.68
CA GLY A 561 11.62 -18.22 18.52
C GLY A 561 12.17 -16.78 18.53
N ASN A 562 12.31 -16.18 17.43
CA ASN A 562 13.32 -15.28 16.94
C ASN A 562 13.48 -13.89 17.60
N GLY A 563 13.27 -13.67 18.86
CA GLY A 563 13.95 -12.50 19.38
C GLY A 563 13.14 -11.23 19.59
N SER A 564 13.85 -10.15 19.95
CA SER A 564 13.31 -8.96 20.59
C SER A 564 12.47 -8.04 19.70
N ASN A 565 12.56 -8.16 18.40
CA ASN A 565 11.82 -7.34 17.45
C ASN A 565 10.98 -8.18 16.47
N GLY A 566 11.05 -9.51 16.57
CA GLY A 566 10.15 -10.42 15.87
C GLY A 566 8.78 -10.44 16.54
N GLY A 567 7.72 -10.73 15.80
CA GLY A 567 6.40 -10.78 16.37
C GLY A 567 5.27 -11.01 15.38
N PHE A 568 4.08 -11.21 15.94
CA PHE A 568 2.81 -11.26 15.23
C PHE A 568 2.05 -9.98 15.50
N MET A 569 1.70 -9.27 14.44
CA MET A 569 0.80 -8.13 14.49
C MET A 569 -0.62 -8.64 14.20
N TYR A 570 -1.47 -8.60 15.22
CA TYR A 570 -2.83 -9.13 15.11
C TYR A 570 -3.75 -8.15 14.39
N ASP A 571 -4.60 -8.68 13.54
CA ASP A 571 -5.78 -8.05 12.96
C ASP A 571 -7.01 -8.48 13.76
N CYS A 572 -7.29 -9.79 13.82
CA CYS A 572 -8.30 -10.30 14.71
C CYS A 572 -8.00 -11.75 15.15
N LEU A 573 -8.65 -12.16 16.24
CA LEU A 573 -8.73 -13.55 16.67
C LEU A 573 -10.19 -13.92 16.84
N LYS A 574 -10.61 -15.08 16.31
CA LYS A 574 -11.96 -15.61 16.54
C LYS A 574 -11.91 -17.08 16.94
N LEU A 575 -12.79 -17.47 17.86
CA LEU A 575 -13.05 -18.85 18.21
C LEU A 575 -14.44 -19.25 17.75
N GLU A 576 -14.50 -20.30 16.96
CA GLU A 576 -15.74 -20.88 16.42
C GLU A 576 -15.85 -22.35 16.83
N ALA A 577 -17.06 -22.91 16.85
CA ALA A 577 -17.28 -24.33 17.14
C ALA A 577 -18.52 -24.87 16.43
N GLY A 578 -18.51 -26.17 16.12
CA GLY A 578 -19.60 -26.90 15.49
C GLY A 578 -19.28 -27.38 14.10
N ASP A 579 -20.31 -27.52 13.26
CA ASP A 579 -20.16 -27.93 11.88
C ASP A 579 -19.87 -26.72 10.97
N ILE A 580 -19.21 -26.96 9.83
CA ILE A 580 -18.98 -25.91 8.84
C ILE A 580 -20.30 -25.62 8.13
N VAL A 581 -20.68 -24.34 8.07
CA VAL A 581 -21.81 -23.82 7.31
C VAL A 581 -21.35 -23.57 5.88
N THR A 582 -21.89 -24.34 4.92
CA THR A 582 -21.48 -24.25 3.51
C THR A 582 -22.35 -23.33 2.65
N ALA A 583 -23.56 -23.05 3.07
CA ALA A 583 -24.48 -22.02 2.54
C ALA A 583 -25.72 -21.96 3.42
N VAL A 584 -26.25 -20.79 3.68
CA VAL A 584 -27.63 -20.66 4.16
C VAL A 584 -28.53 -20.89 2.95
N ASN A 585 -29.34 -21.96 2.94
CA ASN A 585 -30.40 -22.17 1.96
C ASN A 585 -31.50 -21.09 2.16
N GLY A 586 -31.19 -19.88 1.84
CA GLY A 586 -32.12 -18.78 1.70
C GLY A 586 -32.57 -18.71 0.25
N VAL A 587 -33.60 -19.43 -0.11
CA VAL A 587 -34.32 -19.20 -1.37
C VAL A 587 -34.95 -17.80 -1.27
N ILE A 588 -34.29 -16.80 -1.83
CA ILE A 588 -34.99 -15.63 -2.32
C ILE A 588 -35.63 -16.10 -3.62
N ALA A 589 -36.90 -16.47 -3.55
CA ALA A 589 -37.70 -16.69 -4.73
C ALA A 589 -37.85 -15.34 -5.43
N ASP A 590 -37.04 -15.11 -6.48
CA ASP A 590 -37.32 -14.05 -7.44
C ASP A 590 -38.64 -14.43 -8.16
N GLU A 591 -39.74 -13.78 -7.79
CA GLU A 591 -41.05 -14.00 -8.37
C GLU A 591 -41.16 -13.60 -9.84
N THR A 592 -40.09 -13.19 -10.51
CA THR A 592 -40.13 -12.67 -11.89
C THR A 592 -39.69 -13.68 -12.96
N VAL A 593 -39.25 -14.89 -12.61
CA VAL A 593 -38.97 -15.94 -13.61
C VAL A 593 -40.12 -16.97 -13.66
N LYS A 594 -41.23 -16.58 -14.24
CA LYS A 594 -42.23 -17.53 -14.76
C LYS A 594 -41.66 -18.19 -16.01
N ASN A 595 -41.25 -19.46 -15.91
CA ASN A 595 -40.91 -20.43 -16.97
C ASN A 595 -39.47 -21.01 -17.00
N SER A 596 -38.88 -21.26 -15.86
CA SER A 596 -37.73 -22.20 -15.81
C SER A 596 -38.21 -23.55 -15.23
N PRO A 597 -37.78 -24.71 -15.77
CA PRO A 597 -38.14 -26.01 -15.22
C PRO A 597 -37.63 -26.12 -13.78
N LYS A 598 -38.55 -26.43 -12.84
CA LYS A 598 -38.23 -26.57 -11.42
C LYS A 598 -37.21 -27.71 -11.25
N ILE A 599 -35.97 -27.37 -10.92
CA ILE A 599 -34.93 -28.31 -10.52
C ILE A 599 -34.94 -28.39 -9.00
N LYS A 600 -35.12 -29.60 -8.46
CA LYS A 600 -35.11 -29.83 -7.02
C LYS A 600 -33.97 -30.77 -6.64
N LYS A 601 -33.17 -30.39 -5.66
CA LYS A 601 -32.15 -31.27 -5.06
C LYS A 601 -32.83 -32.06 -3.94
N ILE A 602 -32.69 -33.38 -3.94
CA ILE A 602 -33.21 -34.29 -2.93
C ILE A 602 -32.08 -35.21 -2.43
N ILE A 603 -32.08 -35.51 -1.14
CA ILE A 603 -31.17 -36.51 -0.56
C ILE A 603 -32.02 -37.76 -0.25
N LYS A 604 -31.65 -38.90 -0.83
CA LYS A 604 -32.26 -40.19 -0.55
C LYS A 604 -31.19 -41.24 -0.34
N GLY A 605 -31.15 -41.85 0.84
CA GLY A 605 -30.19 -42.89 1.17
C GLY A 605 -28.72 -42.44 1.07
N ASN A 606 -28.36 -41.25 1.61
CA ASN A 606 -27.03 -40.63 1.54
C ASN A 606 -26.54 -40.24 0.13
N GLN A 607 -27.41 -40.22 -0.88
CA GLN A 607 -27.08 -39.78 -2.23
C GLN A 607 -27.80 -38.49 -2.57
N LEU A 608 -27.06 -37.50 -3.13
CA LEU A 608 -27.61 -36.29 -3.70
C LEU A 608 -28.21 -36.63 -5.08
N LEU A 609 -29.50 -36.36 -5.23
CA LEU A 609 -30.24 -36.55 -6.47
C LEU A 609 -30.81 -35.21 -6.94
N ILE A 610 -30.92 -35.05 -8.26
CA ILE A 610 -31.46 -33.86 -8.91
C ILE A 610 -32.77 -34.26 -9.58
N GLU A 611 -33.90 -33.76 -9.08
CA GLU A 611 -35.22 -33.95 -9.65
C GLU A 611 -35.50 -32.82 -10.65
N THR A 612 -35.83 -33.19 -11.87
CA THR A 612 -36.17 -32.26 -12.95
C THR A 612 -37.53 -32.69 -13.54
N ALA A 613 -38.11 -31.91 -14.41
CA ALA A 613 -39.34 -32.27 -15.15
C ALA A 613 -39.19 -33.56 -15.97
N ASN A 614 -37.93 -33.99 -16.26
CA ASN A 614 -37.64 -35.17 -17.08
C ASN A 614 -37.17 -36.39 -16.26
N GLY A 615 -37.24 -36.35 -14.93
CA GLY A 615 -36.88 -37.44 -14.04
C GLY A 615 -35.88 -37.07 -12.95
N ILE A 616 -35.46 -38.10 -12.19
CA ILE A 616 -34.47 -37.96 -11.10
C ILE A 616 -33.13 -38.43 -11.60
N PHE A 617 -32.08 -37.67 -11.36
CA PHE A 617 -30.72 -37.93 -11.81
C PHE A 617 -29.74 -37.92 -10.63
N THR A 618 -28.67 -38.66 -10.72
CA THR A 618 -27.54 -38.53 -9.79
C THR A 618 -26.80 -37.22 -10.02
N ALA A 619 -25.94 -36.83 -9.09
CA ALA A 619 -25.10 -35.62 -9.22
C ALA A 619 -24.15 -35.64 -10.44
N VAL A 620 -23.89 -36.82 -11.02
CA VAL A 620 -23.09 -37.02 -12.24
C VAL A 620 -23.95 -37.21 -13.50
N GLY A 621 -25.27 -36.95 -13.42
CA GLY A 621 -26.17 -36.96 -14.57
C GLY A 621 -26.78 -38.31 -14.98
N ALA A 622 -26.54 -39.41 -14.22
CA ALA A 622 -27.17 -40.68 -14.49
C ALA A 622 -28.64 -40.67 -14.00
N GLN A 623 -29.59 -41.06 -14.86
CA GLN A 623 -31.00 -41.15 -14.48
C GLN A 623 -31.25 -42.30 -13.50
N VAL A 624 -31.91 -41.99 -12.41
CA VAL A 624 -32.31 -42.97 -11.39
C VAL A 624 -33.71 -43.51 -11.76
N LYS A 625 -33.80 -44.85 -11.99
CA LYS A 625 -35.04 -45.52 -12.28
C LYS A 625 -35.90 -45.71 -11.05
#